data_26ad0b56191383722d32b3383cbec052
#
_entry.id   26ad0b56191383722d32b3383cbec052
#
_cell.length_a   1.000
_cell.length_b   1.000
_cell.length_c   1.000
_cell.angle_alpha   90.00
_cell.angle_beta   90.00
_cell.angle_gamma   90.00
#
_symmetry.space_group_name_H-M   'P 1'
#
loop_
_entity.id
_entity.type
_entity.pdbx_description
1 polymer ?
#
loop_
_entity_poly.entity_id
_entity_poly.type
_entity_poly.pdbx_seq_one_letter_code
_entity_poly.pdbx_strand_id
1 'polypeptide(L)'
;SILCFNEKGKFVTSLNKMGQGPEEYLRIEDFDVYEINGKTEIWISDNKSLKIYDANDCTFLNKISYPFIIHKFKRLDNSHILLVTGQNDHSLTLTDKNGNILSEYLKKEIPYLMFRPVQFVKYGSEYLFQLGISNTYIAFDSKTETFNKGLFSNNEVYLSDIQLLELYNTYEMEFIREANKGSYINNIIPLNETFWIQTCYTGKKYITKIEKDGKATSTEYSYGTFVSTITVGDSENSLLLYLTPDQLLENEKQYTDRDGNEITCQIDDNPCIVEFF
;
A
#
# COMPACT_ATOMS: atom_id res chain seq x y z
N SER A 1 -1.56 2.00 -17.30
CA SER A 1 -1.08 3.38 -17.53
C SER A 1 -1.15 4.19 -16.25
N ILE A 2 -0.26 5.20 -16.13
CA ILE A 2 -0.29 6.21 -15.06
C ILE A 2 -0.76 7.52 -15.69
N LEU A 3 -1.83 8.09 -15.16
CA LEU A 3 -2.39 9.35 -15.62
C LEU A 3 -1.85 10.50 -14.78
N CYS A 4 -1.46 11.59 -15.45
CA CYS A 4 -0.92 12.78 -14.82
C CYS A 4 -1.93 13.93 -14.93
N PHE A 5 -2.25 14.54 -13.81
CA PHE A 5 -3.14 15.70 -13.73
C PHE A 5 -2.41 16.86 -13.05
N ASN A 6 -2.75 18.09 -13.41
CA ASN A 6 -2.25 19.27 -12.71
C ASN A 6 -3.04 19.52 -11.41
N GLU A 7 -2.61 20.51 -10.62
CA GLU A 7 -3.24 20.90 -9.34
C GLU A 7 -4.72 21.27 -9.47
N LYS A 8 -5.19 21.60 -10.67
CA LYS A 8 -6.60 21.91 -10.98
C LYS A 8 -7.39 20.70 -11.46
N GLY A 9 -6.81 19.49 -11.38
CA GLY A 9 -7.44 18.28 -11.87
C GLY A 9 -7.53 18.14 -13.39
N LYS A 10 -6.84 19.02 -14.15
CA LYS A 10 -6.82 18.92 -15.61
C LYS A 10 -5.77 17.91 -16.06
N PHE A 11 -6.17 16.98 -16.92
CA PHE A 11 -5.27 16.00 -17.54
C PHE A 11 -4.11 16.69 -18.27
N VAL A 12 -2.89 16.22 -18.01
CA VAL A 12 -1.64 16.72 -18.60
C VAL A 12 -1.08 15.70 -19.57
N THR A 13 -0.80 14.49 -19.11
CA THR A 13 -0.18 13.43 -19.91
C THR A 13 -0.48 12.05 -19.31
N SER A 14 -0.04 11.00 -19.99
CA SER A 14 -0.10 9.64 -19.45
C SER A 14 1.15 8.86 -19.81
N LEU A 15 1.71 8.16 -18.85
CA LEU A 15 2.72 7.13 -19.07
C LEU A 15 2.01 5.84 -19.48
N ASN A 16 2.02 5.54 -20.76
CA ASN A 16 1.41 4.33 -21.32
C ASN A 16 2.40 3.63 -22.24
N LYS A 17 3.41 2.99 -21.65
CA LYS A 17 4.46 2.23 -22.36
C LYS A 17 4.36 0.75 -22.00
N MET A 18 3.16 0.18 -22.13
CA MET A 18 2.98 -1.26 -21.92
C MET A 18 3.46 -2.03 -23.14
N GLY A 19 4.39 -2.97 -22.94
CA GLY A 19 4.96 -3.80 -23.99
C GLY A 19 6.14 -4.63 -23.51
N GLN A 20 6.88 -5.25 -24.45
CA GLN A 20 8.02 -6.12 -24.15
C GLN A 20 9.37 -5.50 -24.53
N GLY A 21 9.39 -4.28 -24.99
CA GLY A 21 10.61 -3.57 -25.32
C GLY A 21 11.44 -3.21 -24.06
N PRO A 22 12.73 -2.88 -24.25
CA PRO A 22 13.63 -2.60 -23.13
C PRO A 22 13.20 -1.40 -22.29
N GLU A 23 12.50 -0.44 -22.89
CA GLU A 23 11.99 0.77 -22.24
C GLU A 23 10.51 0.66 -21.86
N GLU A 24 9.88 -0.48 -22.12
CA GLU A 24 8.47 -0.73 -21.86
C GLU A 24 8.30 -1.57 -20.57
N TYR A 25 7.15 -1.46 -19.92
CA TYR A 25 6.79 -2.29 -18.78
C TYR A 25 5.70 -3.30 -19.17
N LEU A 26 5.76 -4.50 -18.58
CA LEU A 26 4.74 -5.53 -18.78
C LEU A 26 3.51 -5.26 -17.89
N ARG A 27 3.77 -4.83 -16.65
CA ARG A 27 2.73 -4.51 -15.67
C ARG A 27 3.26 -3.51 -14.64
N ILE A 28 2.35 -2.87 -13.96
CA ILE A 28 2.65 -1.99 -12.84
C ILE A 28 2.26 -2.75 -11.57
N GLU A 29 3.25 -3.23 -10.80
CA GLU A 29 3.01 -3.83 -9.47
C GLU A 29 2.85 -2.72 -8.43
N ASP A 30 3.71 -1.71 -8.53
CA ASP A 30 3.74 -0.54 -7.68
C ASP A 30 4.35 0.63 -8.44
N PHE A 31 4.02 1.86 -8.05
CA PHE A 31 4.68 3.04 -8.56
C PHE A 31 4.78 4.13 -7.49
N ASP A 32 5.77 4.99 -7.63
CA ASP A 32 5.95 6.17 -6.80
C ASP A 32 6.55 7.31 -7.63
N VAL A 33 6.45 8.53 -7.13
CA VAL A 33 6.94 9.73 -7.82
C VAL A 33 7.95 10.44 -6.91
N TYR A 34 9.09 10.80 -7.47
CA TYR A 34 10.19 11.40 -6.72
C TYR A 34 10.71 12.66 -7.38
N GLU A 35 10.97 13.66 -6.57
CA GLU A 35 11.75 14.84 -6.96
C GLU A 35 13.24 14.55 -6.77
N ILE A 36 14.01 14.51 -7.88
CA ILE A 36 15.42 14.17 -7.87
C ILE A 36 16.19 15.23 -8.66
N ASN A 37 17.03 16.00 -7.98
CA ASN A 37 17.85 17.06 -8.58
C ASN A 37 17.02 18.06 -9.43
N GLY A 38 15.82 18.41 -8.96
CA GLY A 38 14.93 19.35 -9.65
C GLY A 38 14.20 18.76 -10.85
N LYS A 39 14.20 17.43 -10.98
CA LYS A 39 13.40 16.68 -11.96
C LYS A 39 12.43 15.77 -11.25
N THR A 40 11.23 15.67 -11.80
CA THR A 40 10.24 14.71 -11.31
C THR A 40 10.38 13.42 -12.08
N GLU A 41 10.57 12.31 -11.38
CA GLU A 41 10.71 10.97 -11.94
C GLU A 41 9.54 10.07 -11.50
N ILE A 42 9.01 9.28 -12.43
CA ILE A 42 8.05 8.21 -12.17
C ILE A 42 8.83 6.90 -12.12
N TRP A 43 8.78 6.24 -10.99
CA TRP A 43 9.37 4.94 -10.78
C TRP A 43 8.28 3.86 -10.77
N ILE A 44 8.48 2.78 -11.50
CA ILE A 44 7.54 1.66 -11.63
C ILE A 44 8.24 0.37 -11.26
N SER A 45 7.65 -0.42 -10.38
CA SER A 45 8.07 -1.81 -10.23
C SER A 45 7.35 -2.67 -11.29
N ASP A 46 8.15 -3.38 -12.06
CA ASP A 46 7.74 -4.27 -13.14
C ASP A 46 8.42 -5.62 -12.95
N ASN A 47 7.73 -6.53 -12.27
CA ASN A 47 8.23 -7.86 -11.95
C ASN A 47 9.58 -7.82 -11.19
N LYS A 48 10.70 -8.01 -11.88
CA LYS A 48 12.06 -8.05 -11.33
C LYS A 48 12.87 -6.79 -11.62
N SER A 49 12.22 -5.68 -11.88
CA SER A 49 12.92 -4.44 -12.17
C SER A 49 12.16 -3.21 -11.69
N LEU A 50 12.92 -2.16 -11.39
CA LEU A 50 12.41 -0.80 -11.31
C LEU A 50 12.72 -0.08 -12.62
N LYS A 51 11.70 0.50 -13.24
CA LYS A 51 11.82 1.31 -14.46
C LYS A 51 11.51 2.75 -14.13
N ILE A 52 12.35 3.64 -14.61
CA ILE A 52 12.35 5.05 -14.26
C ILE A 52 12.10 5.88 -15.49
N TYR A 53 11.16 6.81 -15.40
CA TYR A 53 10.74 7.69 -16.48
C TYR A 53 10.73 9.14 -16.02
N ASP A 54 10.98 10.06 -16.93
CA ASP A 54 10.75 11.49 -16.68
C ASP A 54 9.24 11.76 -16.62
N ALA A 55 8.78 12.48 -15.62
CA ALA A 55 7.35 12.73 -15.44
C ALA A 55 6.79 13.76 -16.42
N ASN A 56 7.63 14.60 -17.05
CA ASN A 56 7.16 15.65 -17.95
C ASN A 56 6.80 15.13 -19.35
N ASP A 57 7.64 14.25 -19.88
CA ASP A 57 7.51 13.76 -21.27
C ASP A 57 7.40 12.23 -21.37
N CYS A 58 7.42 11.54 -20.22
CA CYS A 58 7.36 10.08 -20.14
C CYS A 58 8.53 9.37 -20.85
N THR A 59 9.68 10.04 -21.04
CA THR A 59 10.87 9.41 -21.59
C THR A 59 11.47 8.41 -20.60
N PHE A 60 11.98 7.29 -21.10
CA PHE A 60 12.67 6.31 -20.29
C PHE A 60 14.05 6.84 -19.87
N LEU A 61 14.33 6.76 -18.57
CA LEU A 61 15.58 7.25 -18.00
C LEU A 61 16.53 6.11 -17.61
N ASN A 62 16.00 5.09 -16.90
CA ASN A 62 16.83 4.02 -16.36
C ASN A 62 16.03 2.77 -16.02
N LYS A 63 16.75 1.65 -15.84
CA LYS A 63 16.25 0.38 -15.32
C LYS A 63 17.20 -0.20 -14.30
N ILE A 64 16.67 -0.60 -13.15
CA ILE A 64 17.40 -1.35 -12.13
C ILE A 64 16.81 -2.76 -12.09
N SER A 65 17.63 -3.79 -12.27
CA SER A 65 17.19 -5.18 -12.34
C SER A 65 17.60 -5.97 -11.10
N TYR A 66 16.74 -6.90 -10.67
CA TYR A 66 16.90 -7.69 -9.45
C TYR A 66 16.73 -9.19 -9.74
N PRO A 67 17.27 -10.09 -8.91
CA PRO A 67 17.08 -11.53 -9.08
C PRO A 67 15.69 -12.03 -8.61
N PHE A 68 14.93 -11.21 -7.88
CA PHE A 68 13.65 -11.53 -7.26
C PHE A 68 12.52 -10.62 -7.75
N ILE A 69 11.28 -10.98 -7.44
CA ILE A 69 10.10 -10.14 -7.71
C ILE A 69 10.04 -8.99 -6.71
N ILE A 70 9.68 -7.79 -7.19
CA ILE A 70 9.44 -6.60 -6.40
C ILE A 70 7.92 -6.38 -6.33
N HIS A 71 7.34 -6.48 -5.14
CA HIS A 71 5.92 -6.19 -4.93
C HIS A 71 5.68 -4.72 -4.60
N LYS A 72 6.57 -4.15 -3.79
CA LYS A 72 6.53 -2.76 -3.36
C LYS A 72 7.93 -2.21 -3.22
N PHE A 73 8.08 -0.91 -3.36
CA PHE A 73 9.35 -0.26 -3.12
C PHE A 73 9.17 1.12 -2.48
N LYS A 74 10.20 1.57 -1.80
CA LYS A 74 10.32 2.95 -1.31
C LYS A 74 11.76 3.42 -1.44
N ARG A 75 11.96 4.53 -2.13
CA ARG A 75 13.24 5.22 -2.12
C ARG A 75 13.35 5.97 -0.80
N LEU A 76 14.32 5.59 0.03
CA LEU A 76 14.53 6.17 1.36
C LEU A 76 15.28 7.49 1.28
N ASP A 77 16.28 7.53 0.41
CA ASP A 77 17.15 8.68 0.13
C ASP A 77 17.80 8.57 -1.26
N ASN A 78 18.85 9.35 -1.50
CA ASN A 78 19.57 9.35 -2.79
C ASN A 78 20.37 8.06 -3.07
N SER A 79 20.55 7.21 -2.08
CA SER A 79 21.43 6.04 -2.15
C SER A 79 20.73 4.73 -1.86
N HIS A 80 19.57 4.74 -1.14
CA HIS A 80 18.95 3.55 -0.61
C HIS A 80 17.51 3.36 -1.09
N ILE A 81 17.20 2.12 -1.44
CA ILE A 81 15.87 1.67 -1.86
C ILE A 81 15.48 0.47 -1.01
N LEU A 82 14.35 0.56 -0.33
CA LEU A 82 13.74 -0.54 0.41
C LEU A 82 12.71 -1.24 -0.47
N LEU A 83 12.81 -2.56 -0.55
CA LEU A 83 11.97 -3.40 -1.40
C LEU A 83 11.19 -4.41 -0.57
N VAL A 84 9.90 -4.58 -0.86
CA VAL A 84 9.13 -5.77 -0.47
C VAL A 84 9.25 -6.78 -1.58
N THR A 85 9.80 -7.95 -1.26
CA THR A 85 10.28 -8.89 -2.26
C THR A 85 9.54 -10.23 -2.24
N GLY A 86 9.49 -10.88 -3.39
CA GLY A 86 8.95 -12.22 -3.60
C GLY A 86 9.94 -13.13 -4.31
N GLN A 87 9.71 -14.44 -4.25
CA GLN A 87 10.58 -15.49 -4.83
C GLN A 87 12.02 -15.48 -4.28
N ASN A 88 12.17 -15.08 -3.02
CA ASN A 88 13.40 -15.16 -2.25
C ASN A 88 13.06 -15.49 -0.79
N ASP A 89 14.07 -15.71 0.05
CA ASP A 89 13.89 -16.16 1.43
C ASP A 89 13.51 -15.04 2.41
N HIS A 90 13.61 -13.78 1.98
CA HIS A 90 13.34 -12.61 2.82
C HIS A 90 12.20 -11.77 2.28
N SER A 91 11.50 -11.10 3.17
CA SER A 91 10.36 -10.24 2.82
C SER A 91 10.76 -8.82 2.48
N LEU A 92 11.89 -8.37 3.03
CA LEU A 92 12.43 -7.04 2.79
C LEU A 92 13.88 -7.13 2.34
N THR A 93 14.25 -6.29 1.39
CA THR A 93 15.60 -6.14 0.91
C THR A 93 15.93 -4.65 0.80
N LEU A 94 17.02 -4.24 1.44
CA LEU A 94 17.61 -2.93 1.26
C LEU A 94 18.65 -3.00 0.16
N THR A 95 18.57 -2.09 -0.80
CA THR A 95 19.52 -2.02 -1.91
C THR A 95 20.09 -0.62 -2.07
N ASP A 96 21.22 -0.51 -2.74
CA ASP A 96 21.70 0.77 -3.22
C ASP A 96 20.94 1.22 -4.48
N LYS A 97 21.20 2.44 -4.94
CA LYS A 97 20.61 3.01 -6.15
C LYS A 97 20.95 2.27 -7.46
N ASN A 98 21.94 1.38 -7.45
CA ASN A 98 22.34 0.57 -8.59
C ASN A 98 21.73 -0.84 -8.55
N GLY A 99 21.02 -1.17 -7.47
CA GLY A 99 20.38 -2.47 -7.27
C GLY A 99 21.26 -3.51 -6.56
N ASN A 100 22.41 -3.10 -6.02
CA ASN A 100 23.21 -4.00 -5.19
C ASN A 100 22.53 -4.21 -3.85
N ILE A 101 22.41 -5.47 -3.42
CA ILE A 101 21.81 -5.84 -2.14
C ILE A 101 22.77 -5.44 -1.02
N LEU A 102 22.28 -4.62 -0.10
CA LEU A 102 23.01 -4.18 1.09
C LEU A 102 22.64 -5.05 2.30
N SER A 103 21.35 -5.32 2.48
CA SER A 103 20.83 -6.12 3.59
C SER A 103 19.52 -6.78 3.25
N GLU A 104 19.24 -7.92 3.86
CA GLU A 104 17.98 -8.64 3.77
C GLU A 104 17.38 -8.85 5.16
N TYR A 105 16.08 -8.64 5.29
CA TYR A 105 15.37 -8.68 6.57
C TYR A 105 14.12 -9.54 6.49
N LEU A 106 13.65 -9.99 7.64
CA LEU A 106 12.40 -10.74 7.81
C LEU A 106 12.40 -12.02 6.97
N LYS A 107 13.21 -13.00 7.40
CA LYS A 107 13.20 -14.33 6.80
C LYS A 107 11.78 -14.90 6.81
N LYS A 108 11.35 -15.43 5.67
CA LYS A 108 10.01 -15.99 5.51
C LYS A 108 9.92 -17.34 6.18
N GLU A 109 9.03 -17.46 7.13
CA GLU A 109 8.66 -18.74 7.75
C GLU A 109 7.51 -19.40 7.00
N ILE A 110 6.66 -18.59 6.35
CA ILE A 110 5.54 -19.02 5.52
C ILE A 110 5.82 -18.60 4.08
N PRO A 111 6.19 -19.56 3.18
CA PRO A 111 6.65 -19.23 1.83
C PRO A 111 5.61 -18.53 0.96
N TYR A 112 4.32 -18.80 1.21
CA TYR A 112 3.20 -18.29 0.42
C TYR A 112 2.47 -17.12 1.10
N LEU A 113 3.05 -16.51 2.12
CA LEU A 113 2.45 -15.33 2.73
C LEU A 113 2.43 -14.22 1.68
N MET A 114 1.32 -14.11 0.99
CA MET A 114 1.12 -13.05 0.00
C MET A 114 0.99 -11.74 0.76
N PHE A 115 1.89 -10.83 0.46
CA PHE A 115 1.77 -9.46 0.92
C PHE A 115 0.51 -8.86 0.29
N ARG A 116 -0.42 -8.42 1.13
CA ARG A 116 -1.43 -7.49 0.65
C ARG A 116 -0.72 -6.19 0.31
N PRO A 117 -1.24 -5.40 -0.63
CA PRO A 117 -0.59 -4.15 -1.02
C PRO A 117 -0.56 -3.23 0.19
N VAL A 118 0.58 -3.21 0.86
CA VAL A 118 0.84 -2.34 1.99
C VAL A 118 1.60 -1.15 1.47
N GLN A 119 1.11 0.03 1.76
CA GLN A 119 1.85 1.24 1.46
C GLN A 119 2.89 1.46 2.55
N PHE A 120 4.09 1.86 2.14
CA PHE A 120 5.07 2.41 3.06
C PHE A 120 4.60 3.79 3.50
N VAL A 121 4.25 3.93 4.75
CA VAL A 121 3.77 5.21 5.29
C VAL A 121 4.86 5.83 6.15
N LYS A 122 5.25 7.05 5.83
CA LYS A 122 6.24 7.78 6.60
C LYS A 122 5.63 8.28 7.92
N TYR A 123 6.27 7.95 9.05
CA TYR A 123 5.89 8.42 10.36
C TYR A 123 7.14 8.86 11.13
N GLY A 124 7.35 10.16 11.23
CA GLY A 124 8.59 10.72 11.77
C GLY A 124 9.81 10.32 10.94
N SER A 125 10.78 9.63 11.57
CA SER A 125 11.97 9.07 10.90
C SER A 125 11.76 7.67 10.36
N GLU A 126 10.64 7.03 10.67
CA GLU A 126 10.36 5.64 10.33
C GLU A 126 9.42 5.52 9.13
N TYR A 127 9.48 4.35 8.48
CA TYR A 127 8.47 3.89 7.54
C TYR A 127 7.69 2.74 8.17
N LEU A 128 6.38 2.94 8.29
CA LEU A 128 5.47 1.92 8.81
C LEU A 128 4.85 1.14 7.65
N PHE A 129 4.74 -0.16 7.82
CA PHE A 129 4.05 -1.03 6.87
C PHE A 129 3.66 -2.34 7.52
N GLN A 130 2.69 -3.02 6.93
CA GLN A 130 2.22 -4.32 7.40
C GLN A 130 2.67 -5.41 6.44
N LEU A 131 3.08 -6.53 6.98
CA LEU A 131 3.40 -7.73 6.22
C LEU A 131 2.32 -8.80 6.44
N GLY A 132 1.58 -9.09 5.37
CA GLY A 132 0.65 -10.22 5.37
C GLY A 132 -0.63 -10.03 6.17
N ILE A 133 -1.18 -11.13 6.65
CA ILE A 133 -2.45 -11.23 7.37
C ILE A 133 -2.14 -11.41 8.86
N SER A 134 -1.63 -10.39 9.52
CA SER A 134 -1.36 -10.46 10.96
C SER A 134 -1.73 -9.16 11.66
N ASN A 135 -1.69 -9.18 12.97
CA ASN A 135 -1.86 -7.98 13.78
C ASN A 135 -0.53 -7.24 14.02
N THR A 136 0.50 -7.61 13.27
CA THR A 136 1.82 -6.98 13.35
C THR A 136 2.00 -5.90 12.30
N TYR A 137 2.73 -4.87 12.67
CA TYR A 137 3.28 -3.90 11.75
C TYR A 137 4.80 -3.83 11.90
N ILE A 138 5.45 -3.36 10.86
CA ILE A 138 6.88 -3.13 10.83
C ILE A 138 7.12 -1.62 10.84
N ALA A 139 8.01 -1.18 11.70
CA ALA A 139 8.56 0.15 11.69
C ALA A 139 10.03 0.04 11.27
N PHE A 140 10.38 0.61 10.13
CA PHE A 140 11.74 0.63 9.62
C PHE A 140 12.33 2.04 9.76
N ASP A 141 13.37 2.19 10.55
CA ASP A 141 14.13 3.44 10.67
C ASP A 141 15.20 3.49 9.59
N SER A 142 15.03 4.41 8.64
CA SER A 142 15.96 4.58 7.51
C SER A 142 17.32 5.14 7.90
N LYS A 143 17.47 5.74 9.09
CA LYS A 143 18.73 6.29 9.56
C LYS A 143 19.62 5.24 10.21
N THR A 144 19.01 4.36 10.99
CA THR A 144 19.72 3.29 11.71
C THR A 144 19.70 1.98 10.94
N GLU A 145 18.90 1.90 9.84
CA GLU A 145 18.67 0.68 9.05
C GLU A 145 18.16 -0.49 9.90
N THR A 146 17.44 -0.16 10.96
CA THR A 146 16.85 -1.14 11.87
C THR A 146 15.36 -1.22 11.69
N PHE A 147 14.77 -2.36 12.04
CA PHE A 147 13.34 -2.51 12.08
C PHE A 147 12.86 -3.02 13.44
N ASN A 148 11.66 -2.61 13.81
CA ASN A 148 10.94 -3.09 14.96
C ASN A 148 9.61 -3.68 14.51
N LYS A 149 9.22 -4.81 15.14
CA LYS A 149 7.86 -5.33 15.03
C LYS A 149 7.00 -4.74 16.15
N GLY A 150 5.90 -4.11 15.77
CA GLY A 150 4.86 -3.70 16.70
C GLY A 150 3.63 -4.59 16.58
N LEU A 151 2.88 -4.70 17.66
CA LEU A 151 1.60 -5.43 17.70
C LEU A 151 0.49 -4.42 17.94
N PHE A 152 -0.57 -4.49 17.11
CA PHE A 152 -1.83 -3.88 17.50
C PHE A 152 -2.48 -4.78 18.56
N SER A 153 -2.63 -4.26 19.77
CA SER A 153 -3.12 -5.03 20.89
C SER A 153 -4.59 -5.36 20.74
N ASN A 154 -4.87 -6.57 20.57
CA ASN A 154 -5.95 -7.39 21.10
C ASN A 154 -5.76 -8.81 20.54
N ASN A 155 -4.85 -9.54 21.16
CA ASN A 155 -4.43 -10.86 20.71
C ASN A 155 -5.57 -11.90 20.68
N GLU A 156 -6.70 -11.62 21.32
CA GLU A 156 -7.84 -12.55 21.32
C GLU A 156 -8.65 -12.48 20.03
N VAL A 157 -8.53 -11.40 19.27
CA VAL A 157 -9.36 -11.14 18.09
C VAL A 157 -8.60 -11.38 16.78
N TYR A 158 -7.29 -11.16 16.76
CA TYR A 158 -6.48 -11.24 15.55
C TYR A 158 -5.55 -12.46 15.57
N LEU A 159 -5.36 -13.05 14.41
CA LEU A 159 -4.40 -14.14 14.25
C LEU A 159 -2.98 -13.65 14.55
N SER A 160 -2.31 -14.31 15.49
CA SER A 160 -0.88 -14.11 15.75
C SER A 160 -0.03 -14.79 14.67
N ASP A 161 1.26 -14.43 14.59
CA ASP A 161 2.20 -15.10 13.68
C ASP A 161 2.27 -16.62 13.96
N ILE A 162 2.15 -17.04 15.23
CA ILE A 162 2.14 -18.47 15.62
C ILE A 162 0.89 -19.17 15.07
N GLN A 163 -0.29 -18.58 15.24
CA GLN A 163 -1.54 -19.14 14.71
C GLN A 163 -1.53 -19.20 13.21
N LEU A 164 -0.97 -18.21 12.53
CA LEU A 164 -0.79 -18.23 11.06
C LEU A 164 0.12 -19.37 10.62
N LEU A 165 1.22 -19.61 11.35
CA LEU A 165 2.14 -20.72 11.06
C LEU A 165 1.48 -22.08 11.29
N GLU A 166 0.69 -22.22 12.36
CA GLU A 166 -0.10 -23.43 12.62
C GLU A 166 -1.13 -23.69 11.52
N LEU A 167 -1.84 -22.66 11.07
CA LEU A 167 -2.78 -22.77 9.95
C LEU A 167 -2.05 -23.17 8.66
N TYR A 168 -0.90 -22.60 8.39
CA TYR A 168 -0.09 -22.97 7.23
C TYR A 168 0.36 -24.45 7.29
N ASN A 169 0.88 -24.90 8.43
CA ASN A 169 1.31 -26.27 8.61
C ASN A 169 0.15 -27.29 8.54
N THR A 170 -1.08 -26.83 8.83
CA THR A 170 -2.28 -27.70 8.80
C THR A 170 -2.91 -27.75 7.42
N TYR A 171 -2.98 -26.63 6.71
CA TYR A 171 -3.78 -26.47 5.50
C TYR A 171 -2.94 -26.23 4.23
N GLU A 172 -1.63 -26.01 4.36
CA GLU A 172 -0.70 -25.77 3.24
C GLU A 172 -1.24 -24.76 2.20
N MET A 173 -1.58 -25.24 1.00
CA MET A 173 -2.06 -24.37 -0.09
C MET A 173 -3.41 -23.69 0.21
N GLU A 174 -4.21 -24.22 1.11
CA GLU A 174 -5.50 -23.64 1.50
C GLU A 174 -5.40 -22.66 2.66
N PHE A 175 -4.21 -22.52 3.22
CA PHE A 175 -3.95 -21.66 4.38
C PHE A 175 -4.54 -20.25 4.24
N ILE A 176 -4.42 -19.59 3.07
CA ILE A 176 -4.95 -18.24 2.84
C ILE A 176 -6.46 -18.20 3.02
N ARG A 177 -7.16 -19.22 2.53
CA ARG A 177 -8.61 -19.33 2.70
C ARG A 177 -9.00 -19.49 4.17
N GLU A 178 -8.27 -20.30 4.91
CA GLU A 178 -8.52 -20.53 6.33
C GLU A 178 -8.18 -19.31 7.17
N ALA A 179 -7.06 -18.65 6.90
CA ALA A 179 -6.69 -17.41 7.57
C ALA A 179 -7.71 -16.27 7.35
N ASN A 180 -8.34 -16.22 6.17
CA ASN A 180 -9.36 -15.22 5.86
C ASN A 180 -10.69 -15.41 6.63
N LYS A 181 -10.92 -16.57 7.26
CA LYS A 181 -12.07 -16.78 8.14
C LYS A 181 -11.90 -16.11 9.50
N GLY A 182 -10.67 -15.85 9.91
CA GLY A 182 -10.33 -15.15 11.14
C GLY A 182 -10.41 -13.62 10.99
N SER A 183 -9.88 -12.96 11.99
CA SER A 183 -9.78 -11.51 12.02
C SER A 183 -8.35 -11.09 11.68
N TYR A 184 -8.22 -10.05 10.88
CA TYR A 184 -6.92 -9.55 10.46
C TYR A 184 -6.95 -8.05 10.19
N ILE A 185 -5.77 -7.44 10.34
CA ILE A 185 -5.56 -6.05 9.95
C ILE A 185 -5.28 -6.01 8.46
N ASN A 186 -6.02 -5.17 7.76
CA ASN A 186 -5.91 -5.03 6.33
C ASN A 186 -4.99 -3.88 5.93
N ASN A 187 -5.01 -2.79 6.71
CA ASN A 187 -4.19 -1.62 6.45
C ASN A 187 -3.98 -0.79 7.72
N ILE A 188 -2.86 -0.08 7.77
CA ILE A 188 -2.50 0.85 8.84
C ILE A 188 -2.11 2.15 8.18
N ILE A 189 -2.75 3.23 8.58
CA ILE A 189 -2.53 4.54 7.98
C ILE A 189 -2.28 5.53 9.11
N PRO A 190 -1.04 5.92 9.37
CA PRO A 190 -0.76 7.02 10.27
C PRO A 190 -1.08 8.34 9.57
N LEU A 191 -1.89 9.15 10.20
CA LEU A 191 -2.19 10.52 9.80
C LEU A 191 -1.90 11.45 10.98
N ASN A 192 -0.88 12.29 10.85
CA ASN A 192 -0.39 13.15 11.90
C ASN A 192 -0.13 12.38 13.21
N GLU A 193 -0.88 12.70 14.27
CA GLU A 193 -0.77 12.05 15.57
C GLU A 193 -1.82 10.95 15.79
N THR A 194 -2.56 10.56 14.76
CA THR A 194 -3.59 9.51 14.79
C THR A 194 -3.21 8.32 13.93
N PHE A 195 -3.75 7.16 14.25
CA PHE A 195 -3.66 5.97 13.42
C PHE A 195 -5.04 5.56 12.95
N TRP A 196 -5.14 5.27 11.66
CA TRP A 196 -6.34 4.67 11.09
C TRP A 196 -6.04 3.23 10.73
N ILE A 197 -6.84 2.31 11.22
CA ILE A 197 -6.66 0.88 11.01
C ILE A 197 -7.88 0.34 10.28
N GLN A 198 -7.66 -0.28 9.15
CA GLN A 198 -8.68 -1.08 8.48
C GLN A 198 -8.56 -2.53 8.95
N THR A 199 -9.65 -3.07 9.44
CA THR A 199 -9.70 -4.46 9.93
C THR A 199 -10.83 -5.24 9.28
N CYS A 200 -10.62 -6.54 9.16
CA CYS A 200 -11.68 -7.51 8.92
C CYS A 200 -11.88 -8.32 10.21
N TYR A 201 -13.11 -8.41 10.67
CA TYR A 201 -13.50 -9.19 11.83
C TYR A 201 -14.72 -10.01 11.51
N THR A 202 -14.59 -11.33 11.49
CA THR A 202 -15.69 -12.27 11.14
C THR A 202 -16.45 -11.91 9.86
N GLY A 203 -15.69 -11.52 8.81
CA GLY A 203 -16.23 -11.14 7.52
C GLY A 203 -16.77 -9.69 7.40
N LYS A 204 -16.81 -8.97 8.52
CA LYS A 204 -17.20 -7.55 8.54
C LYS A 204 -15.95 -6.66 8.47
N LYS A 205 -16.09 -5.50 7.89
CA LYS A 205 -15.00 -4.53 7.72
C LYS A 205 -15.21 -3.34 8.65
N TYR A 206 -14.12 -2.90 9.26
CA TYR A 206 -14.12 -1.76 10.18
C TYR A 206 -13.00 -0.80 9.85
N ILE A 207 -13.29 0.49 10.03
CA ILE A 207 -12.29 1.55 10.13
C ILE A 207 -12.22 1.97 11.58
N THR A 208 -11.04 1.91 12.17
CA THR A 208 -10.80 2.33 13.55
C THR A 208 -9.82 3.49 13.55
N LYS A 209 -10.25 4.62 14.08
CA LYS A 209 -9.39 5.76 14.39
C LYS A 209 -8.85 5.60 15.80
N ILE A 210 -7.54 5.71 15.95
CA ILE A 210 -6.86 5.70 17.25
C ILE A 210 -6.23 7.07 17.45
N GLU A 211 -6.70 7.79 18.44
CA GLU A 211 -6.16 9.11 18.81
C GLU A 211 -4.85 8.98 19.58
N LYS A 212 -4.09 10.07 19.68
CA LYS A 212 -2.80 10.12 20.41
C LYS A 212 -2.90 9.65 21.87
N ASP A 213 -4.01 9.89 22.52
CA ASP A 213 -4.27 9.44 23.89
C ASP A 213 -4.63 7.96 24.01
N GLY A 214 -4.66 7.23 22.90
CA GLY A 214 -5.02 5.81 22.81
C GLY A 214 -6.52 5.55 22.72
N LYS A 215 -7.36 6.58 22.69
CA LYS A 215 -8.80 6.41 22.49
C LYS A 215 -9.06 5.90 21.07
N ALA A 216 -9.81 4.81 20.97
CA ALA A 216 -10.16 4.19 19.70
C ALA A 216 -11.66 4.33 19.42
N THR A 217 -11.99 4.67 18.16
CA THR A 217 -13.37 4.72 17.66
C THR A 217 -13.45 3.88 16.40
N SER A 218 -14.30 2.85 16.40
CA SER A 218 -14.48 1.95 15.27
C SER A 218 -15.84 2.18 14.60
N THR A 219 -15.83 2.18 13.27
CA THR A 219 -17.02 2.27 12.45
C THR A 219 -17.06 1.08 11.49
N GLU A 220 -18.15 0.32 11.49
CA GLU A 220 -18.40 -0.70 10.46
C GLU A 220 -18.68 -0.03 9.13
N TYR A 221 -18.05 -0.52 8.07
CA TYR A 221 -18.35 -0.06 6.72
C TYR A 221 -18.62 -1.24 5.78
N SER A 222 -19.66 -1.11 5.01
CA SER A 222 -20.16 -2.15 4.09
C SER A 222 -19.89 -1.78 2.64
N TYR A 223 -18.65 -1.39 2.32
CA TYR A 223 -18.30 -1.21 0.91
C TYR A 223 -17.81 -2.53 0.35
N GLY A 224 -18.35 -2.93 -0.79
CA GLY A 224 -17.89 -4.09 -1.56
C GLY A 224 -16.38 -4.06 -1.73
N THR A 225 -15.77 -5.12 -2.16
CA THR A 225 -14.35 -5.37 -2.39
C THR A 225 -13.37 -4.27 -1.97
N PHE A 226 -12.36 -4.64 -1.20
CA PHE A 226 -11.25 -3.84 -0.69
C PHE A 226 -11.03 -2.51 -1.38
N VAL A 227 -11.52 -1.45 -0.78
CA VAL A 227 -11.12 -0.10 -1.17
C VAL A 227 -9.67 0.04 -0.74
N SER A 228 -8.77 0.12 -1.71
CA SER A 228 -7.41 0.54 -1.44
C SER A 228 -7.52 1.97 -0.93
N THR A 229 -7.19 2.19 0.33
CA THR A 229 -7.03 3.54 0.85
C THR A 229 -5.86 4.17 0.17
N ILE A 230 -6.15 5.06 -0.76
CA ILE A 230 -5.13 5.94 -1.28
C ILE A 230 -5.01 7.07 -0.27
N THR A 231 -4.00 7.03 0.56
CA THR A 231 -3.54 8.23 1.24
C THR A 231 -2.95 9.14 0.18
N VAL A 232 -3.77 10.00 -0.36
CA VAL A 232 -3.28 11.13 -1.16
C VAL A 232 -2.69 12.11 -0.14
N GLY A 233 -1.39 12.35 -0.22
CA GLY A 233 -0.65 13.19 0.69
C GLY A 233 -1.33 14.55 0.92
N ASP A 234 -1.07 15.14 2.09
CA ASP A 234 -1.33 16.51 2.51
C ASP A 234 -2.74 16.93 2.90
N SER A 235 -3.73 16.07 2.97
CA SER A 235 -4.89 16.44 3.78
C SER A 235 -4.60 16.11 5.25
N GLU A 236 -4.32 17.11 6.02
CA GLU A 236 -3.73 16.99 7.37
C GLU A 236 -4.51 16.12 8.36
N ASN A 237 -5.76 15.72 8.09
CA ASN A 237 -6.59 14.99 9.06
C ASN A 237 -7.64 14.05 8.45
N SER A 238 -7.59 13.73 7.17
CA SER A 238 -8.64 12.94 6.53
C SER A 238 -8.13 11.69 5.85
N LEU A 239 -8.95 10.65 5.89
CA LEU A 239 -8.74 9.41 5.16
C LEU A 239 -9.45 9.49 3.82
N LEU A 240 -8.73 9.31 2.72
CA LEU A 240 -9.31 9.31 1.39
C LEU A 240 -9.56 7.88 0.92
N LEU A 241 -10.79 7.59 0.51
CA LEU A 241 -11.19 6.32 -0.08
C LEU A 241 -11.54 6.52 -1.56
N TYR A 242 -11.07 5.59 -2.38
CA TYR A 242 -11.45 5.50 -3.78
C TYR A 242 -12.66 4.60 -3.92
N LEU A 243 -13.73 5.10 -4.52
CA LEU A 243 -14.94 4.36 -4.80
C LEU A 243 -15.25 4.36 -6.30
N THR A 244 -15.49 3.18 -6.83
CA THR A 244 -15.97 3.03 -8.21
C THR A 244 -17.48 3.32 -8.31
N PRO A 245 -18.00 3.67 -9.50
CA PRO A 245 -19.42 3.96 -9.67
C PRO A 245 -20.35 2.83 -9.22
N ASP A 246 -20.00 1.58 -9.51
CA ASP A 246 -20.76 0.41 -9.05
C ASP A 246 -20.82 0.33 -7.51
N GLN A 247 -19.70 0.62 -6.83
CA GLN A 247 -19.66 0.66 -5.37
C GLN A 247 -20.49 1.79 -4.77
N LEU A 248 -20.57 2.94 -5.47
CA LEU A 248 -21.44 4.05 -5.05
C LEU A 248 -22.92 3.73 -5.26
N LEU A 249 -23.26 3.09 -6.38
CA LEU A 249 -24.65 2.72 -6.71
C LEU A 249 -25.21 1.59 -5.84
N GLU A 250 -24.34 0.65 -5.41
CA GLU A 250 -24.72 -0.43 -4.48
C GLU A 250 -24.96 0.08 -3.04
N ASN A 251 -24.56 1.31 -2.75
CA ASN A 251 -24.67 1.89 -1.44
C ASN A 251 -25.96 2.71 -1.31
N GLU A 252 -26.80 2.36 -0.36
CA GLU A 252 -28.02 3.14 -0.05
C GLU A 252 -27.73 4.50 0.60
N LYS A 253 -26.44 4.85 0.80
CA LYS A 253 -26.03 6.13 1.38
C LYS A 253 -25.98 7.22 0.32
N GLN A 254 -26.60 8.34 0.61
CA GLN A 254 -26.43 9.56 -0.17
C GLN A 254 -25.09 10.21 0.18
N TYR A 255 -24.32 10.52 -0.85
CA TYR A 255 -23.07 11.26 -0.73
C TYR A 255 -23.29 12.69 -1.22
N THR A 256 -22.58 13.61 -0.60
CA THR A 256 -22.54 15.01 -1.01
C THR A 256 -21.11 15.40 -1.42
N ASP A 257 -20.99 16.33 -2.35
CA ASP A 257 -19.71 16.98 -2.65
C ASP A 257 -19.28 17.94 -1.52
N ARG A 258 -18.12 18.57 -1.67
CA ARG A 258 -17.61 19.53 -0.69
C ARG A 258 -18.52 20.75 -0.48
N ASP A 259 -19.35 21.07 -1.47
CA ASP A 259 -20.30 22.19 -1.43
C ASP A 259 -21.66 21.79 -0.87
N GLY A 260 -21.84 20.51 -0.52
CA GLY A 260 -23.08 19.94 0.03
C GLY A 260 -24.11 19.53 -1.02
N ASN A 261 -23.76 19.51 -2.31
CA ASN A 261 -24.66 19.04 -3.35
C ASN A 261 -24.68 17.52 -3.40
N GLU A 262 -25.84 16.94 -3.65
CA GLU A 262 -26.00 15.49 -3.79
C GLU A 262 -25.21 14.98 -5.01
N ILE A 263 -24.39 13.94 -4.80
CA ILE A 263 -23.67 13.26 -5.86
C ILE A 263 -24.59 12.22 -6.48
N THR A 264 -24.92 12.43 -7.75
CA THR A 264 -25.57 11.41 -8.60
C THR A 264 -24.50 10.72 -9.43
N CYS A 265 -24.51 9.39 -9.48
CA CYS A 265 -23.52 8.59 -10.19
C CYS A 265 -24.21 7.67 -11.20
N GLN A 266 -23.59 7.47 -12.37
CA GLN A 266 -23.94 6.46 -13.36
C GLN A 266 -22.82 5.43 -13.46
N ILE A 267 -23.12 4.23 -13.96
CA ILE A 267 -22.15 3.11 -13.97
C ILE A 267 -20.88 3.39 -14.79
N ASP A 268 -20.95 4.25 -15.76
CA ASP A 268 -19.88 4.67 -16.68
C ASP A 268 -19.18 5.97 -16.24
N ASP A 269 -19.57 6.53 -15.10
CA ASP A 269 -18.90 7.71 -14.57
C ASP A 269 -17.49 7.39 -14.04
N ASN A 270 -16.72 8.44 -13.84
CA ASN A 270 -15.40 8.31 -13.21
C ASN A 270 -15.56 7.93 -11.73
N PRO A 271 -14.59 7.17 -11.18
CA PRO A 271 -14.53 6.92 -9.75
C PRO A 271 -14.46 8.21 -8.93
N CYS A 272 -14.98 8.15 -7.72
CA CYS A 272 -14.99 9.24 -6.76
C CYS A 272 -13.96 9.03 -5.66
N ILE A 273 -13.45 10.12 -5.10
CA ILE A 273 -12.67 10.11 -3.88
C ILE A 273 -13.59 10.57 -2.75
N VAL A 274 -13.75 9.71 -1.74
CA VAL A 274 -14.54 10.01 -0.54
C VAL A 274 -13.59 10.34 0.60
N GLU A 275 -13.81 11.46 1.23
CA GLU A 275 -13.03 11.96 2.34
C GLU A 275 -13.73 11.65 3.67
N PHE A 276 -13.00 11.04 4.61
CA PHE A 276 -13.44 10.78 5.98
C PHE A 276 -12.66 11.67 6.94
N PHE A 277 -13.35 12.36 7.84
CA PHE A 277 -12.80 13.27 8.84
C PHE A 277 -12.71 12.65 10.23
#